data_ca93018f8baf52509641fa0d3e561dd7
#
_entry.id   ca93018f8baf52509641fa0d3e561dd7
#
_cell.length_a   1.000
_cell.length_b   1.000
_cell.length_c   1.000
_cell.angle_alpha   90.00
_cell.angle_beta   90.00
_cell.angle_gamma   90.00
#
_symmetry.space_group_name_H-M   'P 1'
#
loop_
_entity.id
_entity.type
_entity.pdbx_description
1 polymer ?
#
loop_
_entity_poly.entity_id
_entity_poly.type
_entity_poly.pdbx_seq_one_letter_code
_entity_poly.pdbx_strand_id
1 'polypeptide(L)'
;MLRPPREALSSTPLEVTIVYAGDQPGGTEVDVPAQLNIAVSNTDVVPHRLALTRESGAPEHLKLAAGELKAVRYTGTWPEWARGAMQIDVPDLDVSPSYVLLTRPPRSGKDAALASAGGANATTTAGTASGAPSSSSLIASSPAPSRPDAPVPQINTFLSRFSAYEPMYFADGWGQDGDNLAKFQLSFKFRLVIPDDPRSRRFVDNLYFGYTQTSLWAIEEYSSPFRDTSYMPALFYYLEDTGWKSKWWSRMGVMAGYEHESNGRDGPESRGVDYVFLKPIWDFGDINGYHLTIEPKFYYYTHIAGENHDIADYRGYVDLRFIYGSPDGAQLDTTLRKGTKGGKGSIDTQFTYPLAKLINSRWGGYVWLGFFSGYGEDILDYNQHRWIARIGYSITR
;
A
#
# COMPACT_ATOMS: atom_id res chain seq x y z
N MET A 1 -16.26 -19.45 -6.98
CA MET A 1 -15.12 -18.61 -7.42
C MET A 1 -15.64 -17.22 -7.72
N LEU A 2 -15.06 -16.19 -7.14
CA LEU A 2 -15.41 -14.78 -7.35
C LEU A 2 -14.71 -14.22 -8.61
N ARG A 3 -15.44 -13.55 -9.49
CA ARG A 3 -14.88 -12.92 -10.69
C ARG A 3 -15.51 -11.52 -10.89
N PRO A 4 -15.00 -10.47 -10.23
CA PRO A 4 -15.34 -9.11 -10.61
C PRO A 4 -14.59 -8.72 -11.90
N PRO A 5 -15.03 -7.67 -12.61
CA PRO A 5 -14.23 -7.07 -13.68
C PRO A 5 -12.89 -6.57 -13.09
N ARG A 6 -11.79 -6.67 -13.83
CA ARG A 6 -10.48 -6.16 -13.36
C ARG A 6 -10.45 -4.64 -13.26
N GLU A 7 -11.20 -3.97 -14.12
CA GLU A 7 -11.34 -2.52 -14.16
C GLU A 7 -12.82 -2.15 -14.29
N ALA A 8 -13.24 -1.10 -13.62
CA ALA A 8 -14.58 -0.56 -13.69
C ALA A 8 -14.56 0.97 -13.59
N LEU A 9 -15.59 1.61 -14.17
CA LEU A 9 -15.82 3.03 -13.94
C LEU A 9 -16.73 3.20 -12.72
N SER A 10 -16.49 4.19 -11.88
CA SER A 10 -17.38 4.47 -10.74
C SER A 10 -18.81 4.88 -11.13
N SER A 11 -19.03 5.18 -12.41
CA SER A 11 -20.34 5.47 -13.00
C SER A 11 -21.07 4.22 -13.52
N THR A 12 -20.38 3.07 -13.61
CA THR A 12 -21.02 1.81 -13.99
C THR A 12 -21.46 1.05 -12.75
N PRO A 13 -22.47 0.17 -12.84
CA PRO A 13 -22.87 -0.68 -11.73
C PRO A 13 -21.69 -1.52 -11.22
N LEU A 14 -21.65 -1.74 -9.91
CA LEU A 14 -20.77 -2.75 -9.33
C LEU A 14 -21.30 -4.13 -9.71
N GLU A 15 -20.51 -4.87 -10.47
CA GLU A 15 -20.87 -6.23 -10.92
C GLU A 15 -19.94 -7.25 -10.28
N VAL A 16 -20.54 -8.32 -9.77
CA VAL A 16 -19.81 -9.46 -9.19
C VAL A 16 -20.41 -10.75 -9.77
N THR A 17 -19.57 -11.60 -10.32
CA THR A 17 -19.99 -12.91 -10.83
C THR A 17 -19.49 -14.00 -9.89
N ILE A 18 -20.41 -14.81 -9.36
CA ILE A 18 -20.09 -16.02 -8.61
C ILE A 18 -20.17 -17.21 -9.57
N VAL A 19 -19.08 -17.98 -9.62
CA VAL A 19 -19.03 -19.23 -10.37
C VAL A 19 -19.21 -20.38 -9.41
N TYR A 20 -20.32 -21.10 -9.55
CA TYR A 20 -20.63 -22.32 -8.83
C TYR A 20 -20.07 -23.52 -9.62
N ALA A 21 -19.47 -24.46 -8.91
CA ALA A 21 -18.88 -25.68 -9.50
C ALA A 21 -19.53 -26.91 -8.89
N GLY A 22 -19.87 -27.88 -9.72
CA GLY A 22 -20.27 -29.22 -9.28
C GLY A 22 -19.02 -30.05 -9.02
N ASP A 23 -18.70 -30.33 -7.76
CA ASP A 23 -17.49 -31.02 -7.33
C ASP A 23 -17.73 -32.47 -6.87
N GLN A 24 -19.01 -32.89 -6.79
CA GLN A 24 -19.36 -34.24 -6.33
C GLN A 24 -19.78 -35.15 -7.49
N PRO A 25 -19.39 -36.44 -7.44
CA PRO A 25 -19.73 -37.42 -8.47
C PRO A 25 -21.25 -37.64 -8.70
N GLY A 26 -22.09 -37.29 -7.71
CA GLY A 26 -23.56 -37.40 -7.76
C GLY A 26 -24.27 -36.11 -8.19
N GLY A 27 -23.54 -35.06 -8.53
CA GLY A 27 -24.08 -33.73 -8.75
C GLY A 27 -24.19 -32.91 -7.45
N THR A 28 -24.25 -31.61 -7.60
CA THR A 28 -24.34 -30.65 -6.49
C THR A 28 -25.59 -29.79 -6.66
N GLU A 29 -26.44 -29.71 -5.64
CA GLU A 29 -27.55 -28.73 -5.60
C GLU A 29 -27.11 -27.54 -4.73
N VAL A 30 -27.25 -26.33 -5.27
CA VAL A 30 -26.87 -25.09 -4.58
C VAL A 30 -27.99 -24.08 -4.65
N ASP A 31 -28.33 -23.50 -3.51
CA ASP A 31 -29.22 -22.38 -3.43
C ASP A 31 -28.49 -21.10 -3.82
N VAL A 32 -29.10 -20.33 -4.71
CA VAL A 32 -28.56 -19.06 -5.20
C VAL A 32 -29.29 -17.93 -4.50
N PRO A 33 -28.66 -17.22 -3.56
CA PRO A 33 -29.33 -16.18 -2.79
C PRO A 33 -29.82 -15.03 -3.68
N ALA A 34 -30.98 -14.46 -3.35
CA ALA A 34 -31.50 -13.28 -4.05
C ALA A 34 -30.62 -12.03 -3.83
N GLN A 35 -29.94 -11.98 -2.69
CA GLN A 35 -28.97 -10.92 -2.33
C GLN A 35 -27.66 -11.55 -1.91
N LEU A 36 -26.57 -10.97 -2.40
CA LEU A 36 -25.19 -11.34 -2.04
C LEU A 36 -24.59 -10.23 -1.20
N ASN A 37 -24.22 -10.55 0.05
CA ASN A 37 -23.50 -9.62 0.90
C ASN A 37 -22.01 -9.63 0.55
N ILE A 38 -21.48 -8.48 0.22
CA ILE A 38 -20.05 -8.30 -0.04
C ILE A 38 -19.47 -7.27 0.93
N ALA A 39 -18.19 -7.36 1.17
CA ALA A 39 -17.40 -6.34 1.85
C ALA A 39 -16.50 -5.65 0.82
N VAL A 40 -16.58 -4.33 0.72
CA VAL A 40 -15.76 -3.52 -0.19
C VAL A 40 -14.84 -2.65 0.63
N SER A 41 -13.55 -2.71 0.35
CA SER A 41 -12.53 -1.90 1.03
C SER A 41 -11.44 -1.47 0.05
N ASN A 42 -10.61 -0.55 0.46
CA ASN A 42 -9.31 -0.26 -0.14
C ASN A 42 -8.25 -0.26 0.96
N THR A 43 -6.99 0.03 0.63
CA THR A 43 -5.90 0.09 1.60
C THR A 43 -6.12 1.07 2.75
N ASP A 44 -7.00 2.05 2.58
CA ASP A 44 -7.19 3.18 3.48
C ASP A 44 -8.54 3.19 4.20
N VAL A 45 -9.44 2.26 3.86
CA VAL A 45 -10.84 2.28 4.33
C VAL A 45 -11.24 0.95 4.92
N VAL A 46 -11.91 1.03 6.05
CA VAL A 46 -12.56 -0.11 6.69
C VAL A 46 -13.54 -0.79 5.71
N PRO A 47 -13.60 -2.14 5.68
CA PRO A 47 -14.53 -2.85 4.83
C PRO A 47 -15.99 -2.43 5.06
N HIS A 48 -16.65 -1.96 4.00
CA HIS A 48 -18.08 -1.64 3.99
C HIS A 48 -18.89 -2.77 3.40
N ARG A 49 -19.92 -3.22 4.11
CA ARG A 49 -20.84 -4.24 3.58
C ARG A 49 -21.85 -3.60 2.63
N LEU A 50 -22.02 -4.26 1.48
CA LEU A 50 -23.00 -3.92 0.47
C LEU A 50 -23.82 -5.16 0.13
N ALA A 51 -25.09 -5.01 -0.10
CA ALA A 51 -25.94 -6.06 -0.65
C ALA A 51 -26.07 -5.88 -2.15
N LEU A 52 -25.62 -6.85 -2.93
CA LEU A 52 -25.83 -6.91 -4.37
C LEU A 52 -27.07 -7.74 -4.67
N THR A 53 -27.83 -7.35 -5.68
CA THR A 53 -29.02 -8.05 -6.11
C THR A 53 -28.69 -9.01 -7.25
N ARG A 54 -29.22 -10.23 -7.20
CA ARG A 54 -29.12 -11.22 -8.26
C ARG A 54 -29.75 -10.70 -9.55
N GLU A 55 -29.10 -10.94 -10.68
CA GLU A 55 -29.61 -10.57 -12.01
C GLU A 55 -30.99 -11.19 -12.24
N SER A 56 -31.90 -10.42 -12.82
CA SER A 56 -33.26 -10.88 -13.12
C SER A 56 -33.22 -12.04 -14.13
N GLY A 57 -33.89 -13.15 -13.78
CA GLY A 57 -33.91 -14.37 -14.64
C GLY A 57 -32.84 -15.41 -14.24
N ALA A 58 -31.91 -15.11 -13.32
CA ALA A 58 -31.02 -16.13 -12.78
C ALA A 58 -31.81 -17.13 -11.88
N PRO A 59 -31.51 -18.44 -11.95
CA PRO A 59 -32.22 -19.46 -11.19
C PRO A 59 -32.01 -19.30 -9.68
N GLU A 60 -33.02 -19.68 -8.89
CA GLU A 60 -32.96 -19.71 -7.43
C GLU A 60 -32.23 -20.95 -6.90
N HIS A 61 -32.29 -22.01 -7.66
CA HIS A 61 -31.63 -23.29 -7.37
C HIS A 61 -30.84 -23.76 -8.58
N LEU A 62 -29.60 -24.16 -8.35
CA LEU A 62 -28.74 -24.72 -9.36
C LEU A 62 -28.52 -26.21 -9.09
N LYS A 63 -28.78 -27.03 -10.14
CA LYS A 63 -28.35 -28.42 -10.19
C LYS A 63 -27.14 -28.50 -11.13
N LEU A 64 -26.01 -28.92 -10.59
CA LEU A 64 -24.74 -28.97 -11.30
C LEU A 64 -24.29 -30.42 -11.41
N ALA A 65 -23.99 -30.89 -12.60
CA ALA A 65 -23.32 -32.15 -12.82
C ALA A 65 -21.85 -32.08 -12.38
N ALA A 66 -21.22 -33.23 -12.16
CA ALA A 66 -19.81 -33.26 -11.83
C ALA A 66 -18.95 -32.55 -12.89
N GLY A 67 -18.16 -31.55 -12.50
CA GLY A 67 -17.35 -30.72 -13.40
C GLY A 67 -18.09 -29.60 -14.09
N GLU A 68 -19.41 -29.48 -13.93
CA GLU A 68 -20.18 -28.37 -14.52
C GLU A 68 -19.95 -27.08 -13.76
N LEU A 69 -19.80 -25.96 -14.51
CA LEU A 69 -19.63 -24.62 -13.98
C LEU A 69 -20.82 -23.74 -14.42
N LYS A 70 -21.44 -23.05 -13.47
CA LYS A 70 -22.46 -22.04 -13.74
C LYS A 70 -22.13 -20.72 -13.09
N ALA A 71 -22.22 -19.64 -13.85
CA ALA A 71 -21.98 -18.28 -13.41
C ALA A 71 -23.29 -17.57 -13.09
N VAL A 72 -23.38 -16.90 -11.95
CA VAL A 72 -24.49 -16.05 -11.57
C VAL A 72 -23.95 -14.64 -11.30
N ARG A 73 -24.59 -13.64 -11.92
CA ARG A 73 -24.21 -12.24 -11.78
C ARG A 73 -25.05 -11.56 -10.72
N TYR A 74 -24.37 -10.73 -9.94
CA TYR A 74 -24.97 -9.84 -8.94
C TYR A 74 -24.56 -8.40 -9.25
N THR A 75 -25.50 -7.47 -9.09
CA THR A 75 -25.28 -6.05 -9.38
C THR A 75 -25.67 -5.16 -8.22
N GLY A 76 -24.99 -4.02 -8.11
CA GLY A 76 -25.26 -3.00 -7.11
C GLY A 76 -24.64 -1.67 -7.51
N THR A 77 -24.51 -0.75 -6.57
CA THR A 77 -23.90 0.57 -6.79
C THR A 77 -22.59 0.67 -6.02
N TRP A 78 -21.59 1.29 -6.66
CA TRP A 78 -20.35 1.63 -5.96
C TRP A 78 -20.64 2.68 -4.88
N PRO A 79 -20.03 2.54 -3.68
CA PRO A 79 -20.07 3.61 -2.69
C PRO A 79 -19.48 4.91 -3.28
N GLU A 80 -19.99 6.06 -2.88
CA GLU A 80 -19.49 7.35 -3.37
C GLU A 80 -18.00 7.59 -3.12
N TRP A 81 -17.47 7.01 -2.07
CA TRP A 81 -16.04 7.08 -1.71
C TRP A 81 -15.15 6.14 -2.55
N ALA A 82 -15.72 5.10 -3.20
CA ALA A 82 -14.96 4.08 -3.89
C ALA A 82 -14.12 4.66 -5.04
N ARG A 83 -12.82 4.38 -5.01
CA ARG A 83 -11.83 4.77 -6.02
C ARG A 83 -10.52 4.01 -5.85
N GLY A 84 -9.75 3.92 -6.94
CA GLY A 84 -8.46 3.22 -6.95
C GLY A 84 -8.62 1.70 -6.84
N ALA A 85 -7.65 1.03 -6.27
CA ALA A 85 -7.71 -0.41 -6.06
C ALA A 85 -8.69 -0.75 -4.94
N MET A 86 -9.82 -1.37 -5.32
CA MET A 86 -10.87 -1.79 -4.40
C MET A 86 -10.77 -3.30 -4.18
N GLN A 87 -10.72 -3.73 -2.94
CA GLN A 87 -10.85 -5.14 -2.58
C GLN A 87 -12.32 -5.46 -2.40
N ILE A 88 -12.76 -6.55 -3.01
CA ILE A 88 -14.09 -7.11 -2.85
C ILE A 88 -13.95 -8.49 -2.20
N ASP A 89 -14.62 -8.67 -1.08
CA ASP A 89 -14.70 -9.91 -0.33
C ASP A 89 -16.17 -10.35 -0.20
N VAL A 90 -16.41 -11.65 -0.11
CA VAL A 90 -17.74 -12.23 0.12
C VAL A 90 -17.69 -13.03 1.42
N PRO A 91 -17.97 -12.39 2.58
CA PRO A 91 -17.76 -13.01 3.89
C PRO A 91 -18.56 -14.28 4.13
N ASP A 92 -19.70 -14.41 3.44
CA ASP A 92 -20.61 -15.55 3.60
C ASP A 92 -20.23 -16.76 2.73
N LEU A 93 -19.17 -16.62 1.89
CA LEU A 93 -18.68 -17.68 1.00
C LEU A 93 -17.18 -17.89 1.20
N ASP A 94 -16.72 -19.13 1.20
CA ASP A 94 -15.31 -19.48 1.24
C ASP A 94 -14.66 -19.23 -0.14
N VAL A 95 -14.45 -17.96 -0.46
CA VAL A 95 -13.82 -17.50 -1.71
C VAL A 95 -12.75 -16.47 -1.41
N SER A 96 -11.66 -16.53 -2.16
CA SER A 96 -10.58 -15.54 -2.00
C SER A 96 -11.04 -14.15 -2.40
N PRO A 97 -10.65 -13.09 -1.68
CA PRO A 97 -10.89 -11.72 -2.07
C PRO A 97 -10.39 -11.41 -3.48
N SER A 98 -11.07 -10.51 -4.16
CA SER A 98 -10.71 -10.06 -5.51
C SER A 98 -10.51 -8.56 -5.54
N TYR A 99 -9.67 -8.08 -6.46
CA TYR A 99 -9.33 -6.67 -6.59
C TYR A 99 -9.87 -6.10 -7.91
N VAL A 100 -10.41 -4.89 -7.84
CA VAL A 100 -10.95 -4.13 -8.98
C VAL A 100 -10.32 -2.74 -8.97
N LEU A 101 -9.76 -2.31 -10.09
CA LEU A 101 -9.32 -0.92 -10.26
C LEU A 101 -10.51 -0.06 -10.66
N LEU A 102 -10.95 0.81 -9.77
CA LEU A 102 -12.06 1.71 -9.99
C LEU A 102 -11.58 3.09 -10.44
N THR A 103 -11.89 3.46 -11.68
CA THR A 103 -11.57 4.76 -12.26
C THR A 103 -12.79 5.68 -12.28
N ARG A 104 -12.59 6.99 -12.13
CA ARG A 104 -13.67 7.98 -12.29
C ARG A 104 -13.71 8.47 -13.74
N PRO A 105 -14.93 8.67 -14.30
CA PRO A 105 -15.04 9.37 -15.57
C PRO A 105 -14.45 10.80 -15.43
N PRO A 106 -13.85 11.37 -16.50
CA PRO A 106 -13.36 12.74 -16.47
C PRO A 106 -14.52 13.69 -16.11
N ARG A 107 -14.27 14.62 -15.19
CA ARG A 107 -15.27 15.62 -14.77
C ARG A 107 -15.76 16.41 -15.98
N SER A 108 -17.07 16.54 -16.14
CA SER A 108 -17.63 17.45 -17.15
C SER A 108 -17.22 18.89 -16.82
N GLY A 109 -16.94 19.70 -17.86
CA GLY A 109 -16.25 21.00 -17.74
C GLY A 109 -16.86 22.08 -16.84
N LYS A 110 -17.99 21.82 -16.14
CA LYS A 110 -18.53 22.75 -15.13
C LYS A 110 -17.78 22.69 -13.79
N ASP A 111 -17.19 21.57 -13.43
CA ASP A 111 -16.45 21.43 -12.16
C ASP A 111 -14.97 21.83 -12.29
N ALA A 112 -14.45 21.92 -13.50
CA ALA A 112 -13.09 22.40 -13.76
C ALA A 112 -12.96 23.92 -13.56
N ALA A 113 -14.04 24.68 -13.70
CA ALA A 113 -14.05 26.14 -13.53
C ALA A 113 -14.01 26.58 -12.05
N LEU A 114 -14.45 25.73 -11.12
CA LEU A 114 -14.41 26.02 -9.68
C LEU A 114 -13.04 25.76 -9.05
N ALA A 115 -12.20 24.96 -9.67
CA ALA A 115 -10.86 24.65 -9.15
C ALA A 115 -9.80 25.71 -9.55
N SER A 116 -10.10 26.57 -10.54
CA SER A 116 -9.20 27.65 -10.99
C SER A 116 -9.54 29.03 -10.41
N ALA A 117 -10.62 29.16 -9.63
CA ALA A 117 -11.09 30.45 -9.08
C ALA A 117 -10.76 30.65 -7.58
N GLY A 118 -9.78 29.92 -7.05
CA GLY A 118 -9.31 30.04 -5.67
C GLY A 118 -8.20 31.07 -5.47
N GLY A 119 -8.31 32.26 -6.01
CA GLY A 119 -7.32 33.32 -5.79
C GLY A 119 -7.77 34.68 -6.30
N ALA A 120 -8.63 35.35 -5.57
CA ALA A 120 -8.65 36.81 -5.41
C ALA A 120 -9.98 37.31 -4.80
N ASN A 121 -9.85 37.85 -3.63
CA ASN A 121 -10.58 38.91 -2.92
C ASN A 121 -12.10 39.11 -3.04
N ALA A 122 -12.62 39.25 -1.85
CA ALA A 122 -13.92 39.78 -1.42
C ALA A 122 -14.30 41.12 -2.05
N THR A 123 -15.59 41.32 -2.31
CA THR A 123 -16.36 42.45 -1.74
C THR A 123 -17.86 42.25 -2.02
N THR A 124 -18.61 42.46 -0.96
CA THR A 124 -20.06 42.67 -0.76
C THR A 124 -20.87 43.24 -1.90
N THR A 125 -22.12 42.76 -2.11
CA THR A 125 -23.34 43.57 -1.88
C THR A 125 -24.60 42.70 -1.95
N ALA A 126 -25.55 43.07 -1.11
CA ALA A 126 -26.87 42.49 -0.90
C ALA A 126 -27.88 42.88 -2.01
N GLY A 127 -28.89 42.04 -2.20
CA GLY A 127 -30.01 42.36 -3.08
C GLY A 127 -31.13 41.33 -3.05
N THR A 128 -32.08 41.59 -2.27
CA THR A 128 -33.45 41.13 -2.03
C THR A 128 -34.26 40.51 -3.17
N ALA A 129 -35.06 39.50 -2.75
CA ALA A 129 -36.51 39.34 -2.91
C ALA A 129 -37.10 38.45 -4.01
N SER A 130 -37.88 37.47 -3.51
CA SER A 130 -39.29 37.25 -3.81
C SER A 130 -39.70 36.35 -4.99
N GLY A 131 -40.49 35.36 -4.66
CA GLY A 131 -41.47 34.74 -5.58
C GLY A 131 -41.65 33.23 -5.50
N ALA A 132 -42.48 32.72 -4.61
CA ALA A 132 -43.18 31.45 -4.82
C ALA A 132 -44.44 31.68 -5.68
N PRO A 133 -45.03 30.67 -6.36
CA PRO A 133 -45.90 29.77 -5.66
C PRO A 133 -45.94 28.28 -6.18
N SER A 134 -46.22 27.44 -5.26
CA SER A 134 -47.04 26.23 -5.17
C SER A 134 -47.66 25.60 -6.43
N SER A 135 -47.55 24.27 -6.56
CA SER A 135 -48.71 23.36 -6.58
C SER A 135 -48.31 21.88 -6.50
N SER A 136 -48.83 21.25 -5.51
CA SER A 136 -49.56 19.96 -5.40
C SER A 136 -48.98 18.66 -5.97
N SER A 137 -48.54 17.84 -5.02
CA SER A 137 -49.03 16.49 -4.70
C SER A 137 -49.15 15.46 -5.79
N LEU A 138 -48.32 14.42 -5.70
CA LEU A 138 -48.83 13.04 -5.71
C LEU A 138 -47.91 12.19 -4.78
N ILE A 139 -48.49 11.75 -3.69
CA ILE A 139 -47.91 10.81 -2.75
C ILE A 139 -47.87 9.44 -3.42
N ALA A 140 -46.70 9.04 -3.87
CA ALA A 140 -46.39 7.62 -4.02
C ALA A 140 -45.56 7.26 -2.80
N SER A 141 -46.13 6.46 -1.94
CA SER A 141 -45.44 5.86 -0.77
C SER A 141 -44.31 5.00 -1.28
N SER A 142 -43.11 5.57 -1.30
CA SER A 142 -41.88 4.81 -1.42
C SER A 142 -41.68 3.99 -0.15
N PRO A 143 -41.34 2.70 -0.23
CA PRO A 143 -40.93 1.94 0.94
C PRO A 143 -39.72 2.63 1.58
N ALA A 144 -39.75 2.72 2.90
CA ALA A 144 -38.68 3.31 3.68
C ALA A 144 -37.34 2.71 3.25
N PRO A 145 -36.29 3.52 3.04
CA PRO A 145 -34.98 2.99 2.74
C PRO A 145 -34.55 2.15 3.94
N SER A 146 -34.40 0.85 3.71
CA SER A 146 -33.66 -0.03 4.60
C SER A 146 -32.29 0.58 4.80
N ARG A 147 -31.91 0.88 6.05
CA ARG A 147 -30.60 1.41 6.42
C ARG A 147 -29.50 0.50 5.86
N PRO A 148 -28.71 0.93 4.85
CA PRO A 148 -27.64 0.10 4.28
C PRO A 148 -26.33 0.15 5.07
N ASP A 149 -26.21 1.00 6.09
CA ASP A 149 -24.94 1.31 6.70
C ASP A 149 -24.91 0.99 8.20
N ALA A 150 -25.16 -0.27 8.56
CA ALA A 150 -24.67 -0.72 9.86
C ALA A 150 -23.16 -0.93 9.71
N PRO A 151 -22.29 -0.20 10.46
CA PRO A 151 -20.87 -0.46 10.44
C PRO A 151 -20.65 -1.92 10.85
N VAL A 152 -19.88 -2.64 10.02
CA VAL A 152 -19.42 -3.99 10.40
C VAL A 152 -18.76 -3.86 11.77
N PRO A 153 -19.12 -4.68 12.77
CA PRO A 153 -18.43 -4.67 14.05
C PRO A 153 -16.94 -4.82 13.77
N GLN A 154 -16.17 -3.80 14.11
CA GLN A 154 -14.74 -3.76 13.85
C GLN A 154 -14.04 -4.67 14.85
N ILE A 155 -13.87 -5.92 14.51
CA ILE A 155 -13.21 -6.89 15.38
C ILE A 155 -11.74 -6.52 15.64
N ASN A 156 -11.12 -5.61 14.83
CA ASN A 156 -9.74 -5.16 15.03
C ASN A 156 -9.46 -3.77 14.44
N THR A 157 -10.15 -2.72 14.88
CA THR A 157 -9.84 -1.33 14.49
C THR A 157 -8.38 -0.94 14.73
N PHE A 158 -7.73 -1.50 15.73
CA PHE A 158 -6.33 -1.25 16.02
C PHE A 158 -5.42 -1.88 14.97
N LEU A 159 -5.61 -3.16 14.63
CA LEU A 159 -4.78 -3.85 13.65
C LEU A 159 -4.95 -3.31 12.22
N SER A 160 -6.12 -2.79 11.87
CA SER A 160 -6.36 -2.19 10.55
C SER A 160 -5.57 -0.90 10.30
N ARG A 161 -4.97 -0.32 11.34
CA ARG A 161 -4.08 0.84 11.24
C ARG A 161 -2.66 0.48 10.84
N PHE A 162 -2.28 -0.81 10.98
CA PHE A 162 -0.95 -1.28 10.61
C PHE A 162 -0.90 -1.65 9.13
N SER A 163 0.20 -1.30 8.49
CA SER A 163 0.53 -1.73 7.14
C SER A 163 2.06 -1.84 6.98
N ALA A 164 2.52 -2.52 5.95
CA ALA A 164 3.93 -2.56 5.62
C ALA A 164 4.45 -1.14 5.32
N TYR A 165 5.69 -0.85 5.74
CA TYR A 165 6.37 0.42 5.50
C TYR A 165 7.55 0.22 4.57
N GLU A 166 8.58 -0.48 5.01
CA GLU A 166 9.69 -0.94 4.19
C GLU A 166 9.63 -2.48 4.07
N PRO A 167 10.39 -3.13 3.17
CA PRO A 167 10.40 -4.58 3.03
C PRO A 167 10.71 -5.30 4.35
N MET A 168 10.01 -6.41 4.61
CA MET A 168 10.29 -7.27 5.77
C MET A 168 10.88 -8.59 5.29
N TYR A 169 12.12 -8.87 5.68
CA TYR A 169 12.85 -10.05 5.22
C TYR A 169 13.80 -10.59 6.29
N PHE A 170 14.19 -11.85 6.09
CA PHE A 170 15.32 -12.50 6.72
C PHE A 170 16.20 -13.14 5.64
N ALA A 171 17.48 -12.85 5.65
CA ALA A 171 18.42 -13.35 4.65
C ALA A 171 19.79 -13.66 5.28
N ASP A 172 20.37 -14.77 4.86
CA ASP A 172 21.73 -15.13 5.17
C ASP A 172 22.70 -14.62 4.11
N GLY A 173 23.94 -14.32 4.48
CA GLY A 173 24.88 -13.59 3.63
C GLY A 173 26.28 -14.15 3.57
N TRP A 174 26.93 -13.86 2.45
CA TRP A 174 28.35 -14.12 2.18
C TRP A 174 28.99 -12.81 1.76
N GLY A 175 29.96 -12.36 2.53
CA GLY A 175 30.64 -11.09 2.34
C GLY A 175 32.12 -11.20 2.09
N GLN A 176 32.76 -10.05 1.98
CA GLN A 176 34.18 -9.90 1.90
C GLN A 176 34.85 -10.45 3.16
N ASP A 177 36.00 -11.12 3.00
CA ASP A 177 36.84 -11.63 4.10
C ASP A 177 36.18 -12.65 5.05
N GLY A 178 35.08 -13.28 4.62
CA GLY A 178 34.35 -14.25 5.41
C GLY A 178 33.34 -13.63 6.38
N ASP A 179 33.03 -12.36 6.23
CA ASP A 179 31.97 -11.67 6.98
C ASP A 179 30.58 -12.21 6.58
N ASN A 180 30.22 -13.37 7.15
CA ASN A 180 28.93 -13.99 6.94
C ASN A 180 27.92 -13.43 7.94
N LEU A 181 27.25 -12.35 7.55
CA LEU A 181 26.26 -11.70 8.39
C LEU A 181 24.86 -11.88 7.83
N ALA A 182 24.03 -12.61 8.56
CA ALA A 182 22.62 -12.59 8.27
C ALA A 182 22.03 -11.21 8.55
N LYS A 183 21.04 -10.83 7.76
CA LYS A 183 20.33 -9.56 7.90
C LYS A 183 18.83 -9.81 7.97
N PHE A 184 18.17 -9.18 8.92
CA PHE A 184 16.73 -9.11 8.89
C PHE A 184 16.23 -7.69 9.05
N GLN A 185 15.07 -7.43 8.47
CA GLN A 185 14.38 -6.16 8.58
C GLN A 185 12.93 -6.39 8.96
N LEU A 186 12.49 -5.69 10.00
CA LEU A 186 11.09 -5.59 10.42
C LEU A 186 10.66 -4.15 10.21
N SER A 187 9.52 -3.96 9.55
CA SER A 187 9.06 -2.61 9.26
C SER A 187 7.55 -2.54 9.15
N PHE A 188 6.96 -1.53 9.79
CA PHE A 188 5.54 -1.23 9.70
C PHE A 188 5.29 0.27 9.82
N LYS A 189 4.15 0.69 9.31
CA LYS A 189 3.59 2.02 9.61
C LYS A 189 2.22 1.88 10.25
N PHE A 190 1.94 2.79 11.15
CA PHE A 190 0.70 2.88 11.89
C PHE A 190 0.01 4.21 11.57
N ARG A 191 -1.19 4.15 11.02
CA ARG A 191 -1.98 5.34 10.72
C ARG A 191 -2.54 5.95 12.01
N LEU A 192 -2.19 7.20 12.30
CA LEU A 192 -2.55 7.85 13.57
C LEU A 192 -4.04 8.17 13.63
N VAL A 193 -4.62 8.64 12.52
CA VAL A 193 -6.03 9.01 12.43
C VAL A 193 -6.68 8.27 11.27
N ILE A 194 -7.80 7.59 11.53
CA ILE A 194 -8.64 7.03 10.47
C ILE A 194 -9.67 8.11 10.11
N PRO A 195 -9.71 8.59 8.86
CA PRO A 195 -10.69 9.58 8.45
C PRO A 195 -12.08 8.97 8.34
N ASP A 196 -13.11 9.71 8.76
CA ASP A 196 -14.52 9.31 8.58
C ASP A 196 -14.89 9.32 7.08
N ASP A 197 -14.35 10.25 6.30
CA ASP A 197 -14.45 10.29 4.85
C ASP A 197 -13.10 9.90 4.22
N PRO A 198 -13.02 8.77 3.49
CA PRO A 198 -11.80 8.34 2.79
C PRO A 198 -11.29 9.35 1.74
N ARG A 199 -12.14 10.29 1.32
CA ARG A 199 -11.76 11.37 0.41
C ARG A 199 -11.14 12.56 1.13
N SER A 200 -11.18 12.56 2.46
CA SER A 200 -10.56 13.60 3.27
C SER A 200 -9.08 13.72 2.97
N ARG A 201 -8.64 14.93 2.69
CA ARG A 201 -7.23 15.26 2.47
C ARG A 201 -6.69 16.17 3.57
N ARG A 202 -7.34 16.15 4.74
CA ARG A 202 -6.80 16.86 5.89
C ARG A 202 -5.42 16.31 6.23
N PHE A 203 -4.52 17.16 6.64
CA PHE A 203 -3.16 16.79 6.99
C PHE A 203 -3.12 15.66 8.02
N VAL A 204 -3.93 15.76 9.07
CA VAL A 204 -3.98 14.77 10.15
C VAL A 204 -4.42 13.36 9.72
N ASP A 205 -5.22 13.26 8.65
CA ASP A 205 -5.73 11.99 8.14
C ASP A 205 -4.65 11.16 7.42
N ASN A 206 -3.52 11.78 7.08
CA ASN A 206 -2.40 11.17 6.37
C ASN A 206 -1.12 11.17 7.21
N LEU A 207 -1.25 11.27 8.53
CA LEU A 207 -0.15 11.14 9.48
C LEU A 207 0.05 9.69 9.90
N TYR A 208 1.30 9.27 9.84
CA TYR A 208 1.73 7.93 10.20
C TYR A 208 2.90 7.97 11.19
N PHE A 209 2.88 7.03 12.10
CA PHE A 209 4.07 6.60 12.82
C PHE A 209 4.66 5.41 12.07
N GLY A 210 5.94 5.47 11.70
CA GLY A 210 6.69 4.38 11.11
C GLY A 210 7.72 3.84 12.09
N TYR A 211 8.01 2.56 11.96
CA TYR A 211 9.12 1.94 12.65
C TYR A 211 9.79 0.93 11.72
N THR A 212 11.10 1.07 11.58
CA THR A 212 11.95 0.09 10.90
C THR A 212 13.05 -0.33 11.83
N GLN A 213 13.33 -1.61 11.87
CA GLN A 213 14.48 -2.19 12.56
C GLN A 213 15.23 -3.07 11.58
N THR A 214 16.52 -2.81 11.44
CA THR A 214 17.43 -3.65 10.66
C THR A 214 18.50 -4.19 11.59
N SER A 215 18.73 -5.51 11.56
CA SER A 215 19.76 -6.14 12.38
C SER A 215 20.71 -6.97 11.53
N LEU A 216 21.99 -6.85 11.80
CA LEU A 216 23.05 -7.71 11.28
C LEU A 216 23.40 -8.74 12.36
N TRP A 217 23.37 -10.00 12.01
CA TRP A 217 23.45 -11.12 12.94
C TRP A 217 24.56 -12.08 12.52
N ALA A 218 25.61 -12.20 13.37
CA ALA A 218 26.71 -13.12 13.18
C ALA A 218 26.31 -14.55 13.67
N ILE A 219 25.45 -15.21 12.91
CA ILE A 219 24.84 -16.49 13.30
C ILE A 219 25.89 -17.60 13.51
N GLU A 220 26.97 -17.57 12.75
CA GLU A 220 28.03 -18.58 12.76
C GLU A 220 29.05 -18.38 13.89
N GLU A 221 29.05 -17.21 14.54
CA GLU A 221 29.96 -16.90 15.64
C GLU A 221 29.50 -17.52 16.97
N TYR A 222 30.45 -17.71 17.89
CA TYR A 222 30.15 -18.19 19.24
C TYR A 222 29.14 -17.26 19.93
N SER A 223 28.07 -17.83 20.48
CA SER A 223 26.89 -17.14 21.04
C SER A 223 26.08 -16.32 20.05
N SER A 224 26.35 -16.42 18.75
CA SER A 224 25.58 -15.78 17.67
C SER A 224 25.19 -14.32 17.98
N PRO A 225 26.15 -13.40 18.18
CA PRO A 225 25.85 -12.04 18.60
C PRO A 225 25.26 -11.22 17.46
N PHE A 226 24.45 -10.21 17.81
CA PHE A 226 24.13 -9.15 16.86
C PHE A 226 25.34 -8.22 16.68
N ARG A 227 25.81 -8.07 15.43
CA ARG A 227 26.88 -7.14 15.11
C ARG A 227 26.42 -5.70 15.29
N ASP A 228 25.25 -5.38 14.73
CA ASP A 228 24.60 -4.07 14.88
C ASP A 228 23.08 -4.22 14.72
N THR A 229 22.35 -3.26 15.29
CA THR A 229 20.90 -3.11 15.10
C THR A 229 20.59 -1.64 14.99
N SER A 230 20.02 -1.23 13.84
CA SER A 230 19.50 0.13 13.65
C SER A 230 18.02 0.17 14.00
N TYR A 231 17.64 1.08 14.89
CA TYR A 231 16.26 1.39 15.28
C TYR A 231 15.86 2.71 14.64
N MET A 232 14.83 2.69 13.79
CA MET A 232 14.43 3.83 12.96
C MET A 232 12.95 4.17 13.16
N PRO A 233 12.55 4.79 14.30
CA PRO A 233 11.22 5.38 14.45
C PRO A 233 11.10 6.65 13.60
N ALA A 234 9.93 6.81 12.98
CA ALA A 234 9.63 7.95 12.12
C ALA A 234 8.21 8.49 12.37
N LEU A 235 8.04 9.78 12.16
CA LEU A 235 6.73 10.43 12.11
C LEU A 235 6.63 11.20 10.79
N PHE A 236 5.64 10.84 9.97
CA PHE A 236 5.56 11.39 8.63
C PHE A 236 4.13 11.56 8.11
N TYR A 237 3.99 12.49 7.19
CA TYR A 237 2.85 12.63 6.31
C TYR A 237 3.08 11.76 5.07
N TYR A 238 2.08 10.98 4.66
CA TYR A 238 2.14 10.17 3.46
C TYR A 238 0.86 10.29 2.64
N LEU A 239 1.01 10.67 1.39
CA LEU A 239 -0.06 10.72 0.41
C LEU A 239 0.35 9.86 -0.79
N GLU A 240 -0.33 8.73 -0.97
CA GLU A 240 -0.01 7.76 -2.01
C GLU A 240 -0.25 8.30 -3.43
N ASP A 241 -1.33 9.07 -3.61
CA ASP A 241 -1.65 9.74 -4.87
C ASP A 241 -2.05 11.20 -4.62
N THR A 242 -1.20 12.11 -5.05
CA THR A 242 -1.47 13.56 -4.98
C THR A 242 -2.62 13.98 -5.89
N GLY A 243 -3.00 13.13 -6.86
CA GLY A 243 -3.95 13.44 -7.93
C GLY A 243 -3.37 14.33 -9.03
N TRP A 244 -2.07 14.67 -8.94
CA TRP A 244 -1.40 15.44 -10.00
C TRP A 244 -1.15 14.54 -11.22
N LYS A 245 -1.87 14.81 -12.31
CA LYS A 245 -1.80 14.04 -13.55
C LYS A 245 -0.74 14.62 -14.49
N SER A 246 -0.01 13.71 -15.14
CA SER A 246 0.98 14.04 -16.17
C SER A 246 0.97 12.96 -17.27
N LYS A 247 1.46 13.31 -18.44
CA LYS A 247 1.74 12.35 -19.52
C LYS A 247 3.01 11.52 -19.26
N TRP A 248 3.81 11.93 -18.28
CA TRP A 248 5.12 11.34 -18.00
C TRP A 248 5.06 10.26 -16.92
N TRP A 249 4.11 10.34 -15.99
CA TRP A 249 3.95 9.38 -14.91
C TRP A 249 2.49 8.97 -14.73
N SER A 250 2.28 7.77 -14.26
CA SER A 250 0.95 7.18 -14.02
C SER A 250 0.37 7.63 -12.69
N ARG A 251 1.22 7.77 -11.67
CA ARG A 251 0.86 8.20 -10.32
C ARG A 251 2.03 9.00 -9.72
N MET A 252 1.70 9.95 -8.85
CA MET A 252 2.67 10.67 -8.03
C MET A 252 2.20 10.70 -6.59
N GLY A 253 3.02 10.16 -5.70
CA GLY A 253 2.88 10.24 -4.25
C GLY A 253 3.89 11.18 -3.61
N VAL A 254 3.73 11.44 -2.32
CA VAL A 254 4.69 12.19 -1.52
C VAL A 254 4.70 11.69 -0.08
N MET A 255 5.90 11.60 0.49
CA MET A 255 6.12 11.36 1.90
C MET A 255 7.06 12.42 2.45
N ALA A 256 6.77 12.98 3.61
CA ALA A 256 7.63 13.95 4.25
C ALA A 256 7.52 13.83 5.77
N GLY A 257 8.62 13.92 6.49
CA GLY A 257 8.59 13.75 7.93
C GLY A 257 9.95 13.89 8.60
N TYR A 258 9.98 13.32 9.79
CA TYR A 258 11.16 13.23 10.65
C TYR A 258 11.42 11.77 10.96
N GLU A 259 12.70 11.40 10.99
CA GLU A 259 13.16 10.06 11.31
C GLU A 259 14.39 10.13 12.22
N HIS A 260 14.38 9.28 13.22
CA HIS A 260 15.54 9.01 14.06
C HIS A 260 16.15 7.67 13.65
N GLU A 261 17.46 7.56 13.61
CA GLU A 261 18.17 6.28 13.47
C GLU A 261 19.26 6.20 14.55
N SER A 262 19.25 5.13 15.33
CA SER A 262 20.28 4.86 16.31
C SER A 262 20.49 3.36 16.53
N ASN A 263 21.68 2.99 17.00
CA ASN A 263 21.95 1.59 17.30
C ASN A 263 21.70 1.20 18.77
N GLY A 264 21.27 2.13 19.61
CA GLY A 264 20.96 1.86 21.02
C GLY A 264 22.15 1.47 21.89
N ARG A 265 23.39 1.68 21.40
CA ARG A 265 24.60 1.44 22.18
C ARG A 265 25.03 2.69 22.89
N ASP A 266 25.95 2.54 23.86
CA ASP A 266 26.57 3.61 24.57
C ASP A 266 28.09 3.69 24.29
N GLY A 267 28.75 4.75 24.81
CA GLY A 267 30.19 4.97 24.68
C GLY A 267 30.67 5.05 23.23
N PRO A 268 31.87 4.54 22.92
CA PRO A 268 32.51 4.68 21.61
C PRO A 268 31.77 3.98 20.47
N GLU A 269 30.89 3.04 20.77
CA GLU A 269 30.06 2.33 19.78
C GLU A 269 28.67 2.98 19.56
N SER A 270 28.35 4.04 20.31
CA SER A 270 27.11 4.79 20.12
C SER A 270 27.05 5.40 18.72
N ARG A 271 25.94 5.26 18.04
CA ARG A 271 25.67 5.90 16.75
C ARG A 271 24.24 6.42 16.75
N GLY A 272 24.05 7.63 16.23
CA GLY A 272 22.72 8.21 16.12
C GLY A 272 22.68 9.37 15.14
N VAL A 273 21.58 9.48 14.44
CA VAL A 273 21.24 10.59 13.57
C VAL A 273 19.76 10.89 13.64
N ASP A 274 19.42 12.16 13.52
CA ASP A 274 18.08 12.67 13.36
C ASP A 274 18.01 13.46 12.07
N TYR A 275 16.96 13.29 11.29
CA TYR A 275 16.79 14.03 10.06
C TYR A 275 15.33 14.28 9.68
N VAL A 276 15.12 15.40 9.03
CA VAL A 276 13.88 15.66 8.29
C VAL A 276 14.06 15.19 6.87
N PHE A 277 12.99 14.68 6.26
CA PHE A 277 13.06 14.18 4.89
C PHE A 277 11.86 14.54 4.03
N LEU A 278 12.08 14.55 2.72
CA LEU A 278 11.09 14.64 1.67
C LEU A 278 11.36 13.53 0.65
N LYS A 279 10.35 12.69 0.40
CA LYS A 279 10.39 11.57 -0.55
C LYS A 279 9.21 11.68 -1.52
N PRO A 280 9.36 12.36 -2.67
CA PRO A 280 8.42 12.22 -3.77
C PRO A 280 8.52 10.82 -4.37
N ILE A 281 7.41 10.30 -4.88
CA ILE A 281 7.27 8.94 -5.40
C ILE A 281 6.61 9.04 -6.76
N TRP A 282 7.26 8.57 -7.80
CA TRP A 282 6.72 8.57 -9.16
C TRP A 282 6.64 7.17 -9.71
N ASP A 283 5.47 6.79 -10.22
CA ASP A 283 5.25 5.54 -10.95
C ASP A 283 5.14 5.82 -12.46
N PHE A 284 5.86 5.03 -13.24
CA PHE A 284 5.91 5.10 -14.70
C PHE A 284 5.47 3.76 -15.29
N GLY A 285 4.47 3.79 -16.16
CA GLY A 285 3.90 2.59 -16.79
C GLY A 285 2.60 2.13 -16.12
N ASP A 286 2.26 0.87 -16.32
CA ASP A 286 1.04 0.27 -15.74
C ASP A 286 1.32 -0.22 -14.32
N ILE A 287 0.75 0.46 -13.33
CA ILE A 287 0.93 0.13 -11.90
C ILE A 287 0.43 -1.28 -11.51
N ASN A 288 -0.42 -1.90 -12.33
CA ASN A 288 -0.88 -3.28 -12.13
C ASN A 288 -0.03 -4.31 -12.88
N GLY A 289 0.86 -3.84 -13.77
CA GLY A 289 1.77 -4.64 -14.55
C GLY A 289 3.23 -4.35 -14.20
N TYR A 290 4.11 -4.50 -15.20
CA TYR A 290 5.50 -4.08 -15.06
C TYR A 290 5.59 -2.55 -15.14
N HIS A 291 6.10 -1.94 -14.08
CA HIS A 291 6.28 -0.49 -13.99
C HIS A 291 7.60 -0.16 -13.28
N LEU A 292 8.00 1.09 -13.40
CA LEU A 292 9.14 1.66 -12.70
C LEU A 292 8.63 2.67 -11.67
N THR A 293 9.03 2.49 -10.42
CA THR A 293 8.87 3.51 -9.37
C THR A 293 10.21 4.16 -9.09
N ILE A 294 10.24 5.49 -8.99
CA ILE A 294 11.41 6.27 -8.60
C ILE A 294 11.09 7.04 -7.33
N GLU A 295 11.89 6.81 -6.29
CA GLU A 295 11.72 7.39 -4.95
C GLU A 295 13.02 8.04 -4.48
N PRO A 296 13.34 9.29 -4.87
CA PRO A 296 14.42 10.02 -4.23
C PRO A 296 13.99 10.45 -2.83
N LYS A 297 14.73 10.05 -1.79
CA LYS A 297 14.59 10.52 -0.42
C LYS A 297 15.65 11.58 -0.18
N PHE A 298 15.25 12.84 -0.15
CA PHE A 298 16.10 13.96 0.24
C PHE A 298 15.98 14.12 1.75
N TYR A 299 17.10 14.23 2.45
CA TYR A 299 17.08 14.42 3.90
C TYR A 299 18.15 15.42 4.35
N TYR A 300 17.88 16.04 5.49
CA TYR A 300 18.78 16.96 6.15
C TYR A 300 18.94 16.56 7.61
N TYR A 301 20.16 16.29 8.03
CA TYR A 301 20.46 15.95 9.41
C TYR A 301 20.22 17.15 10.33
N THR A 302 19.29 16.99 11.26
CA THR A 302 19.01 17.97 12.31
C THR A 302 19.89 17.74 13.52
N HIS A 303 20.35 16.48 13.71
CA HIS A 303 21.31 16.09 14.72
C HIS A 303 22.15 14.92 14.21
N ILE A 304 23.43 14.91 14.59
CA ILE A 304 24.37 13.81 14.36
C ILE A 304 25.13 13.60 15.67
N ALA A 305 25.17 12.36 16.19
CA ALA A 305 25.93 12.04 17.38
C ALA A 305 27.43 12.27 17.17
N GLY A 306 28.15 12.62 18.23
CA GLY A 306 29.57 12.96 18.16
C GLY A 306 30.46 11.85 17.60
N GLU A 307 30.10 10.59 17.88
CA GLU A 307 30.81 9.39 17.47
C GLU A 307 30.70 9.06 15.99
N ASN A 308 29.71 9.67 15.29
CA ASN A 308 29.52 9.52 13.86
C ASN A 308 29.35 10.86 13.13
N HIS A 309 30.03 11.90 13.62
CA HIS A 309 29.90 13.27 13.10
C HIS A 309 30.18 13.42 11.60
N ASP A 310 30.93 12.52 10.99
CA ASP A 310 31.28 12.51 9.56
C ASP A 310 30.42 11.55 8.70
N ILE A 311 29.29 11.07 9.23
CA ILE A 311 28.43 10.09 8.53
C ILE A 311 27.96 10.59 7.13
N ALA A 312 27.76 11.91 6.99
CA ALA A 312 27.39 12.51 5.72
C ALA A 312 28.47 12.37 4.64
N ASP A 313 29.74 12.19 5.04
CA ASP A 313 30.82 11.93 4.09
C ASP A 313 30.64 10.61 3.33
N TYR A 314 29.93 9.66 3.91
CA TYR A 314 29.71 8.31 3.42
C TYR A 314 28.28 8.11 2.87
N ARG A 315 27.26 8.62 3.59
CA ARG A 315 25.85 8.43 3.27
C ARG A 315 25.23 9.60 2.47
N GLY A 316 25.81 10.82 2.59
CA GLY A 316 25.30 12.02 1.93
C GLY A 316 23.97 12.50 2.46
N TYR A 317 23.14 13.05 1.57
CA TYR A 317 21.84 13.68 1.86
C TYR A 317 20.72 13.21 0.95
N VAL A 318 20.99 12.20 0.10
CA VAL A 318 20.02 11.69 -0.88
C VAL A 318 20.19 10.18 -1.02
N ASP A 319 19.09 9.45 -0.85
CA ASP A 319 18.94 8.07 -1.28
C ASP A 319 18.08 8.05 -2.54
N LEU A 320 18.59 7.49 -3.62
CA LEU A 320 17.87 7.38 -4.88
C LEU A 320 17.47 5.93 -5.10
N ARG A 321 16.18 5.62 -4.92
CA ARG A 321 15.63 4.28 -5.03
C ARG A 321 14.86 4.11 -6.34
N PHE A 322 15.10 2.99 -7.00
CA PHE A 322 14.44 2.54 -8.21
C PHE A 322 13.83 1.18 -7.96
N ILE A 323 12.54 1.04 -8.20
CA ILE A 323 11.83 -0.22 -8.08
C ILE A 323 11.25 -0.56 -9.45
N TYR A 324 11.72 -1.64 -10.07
CA TYR A 324 11.20 -2.12 -11.35
C TYR A 324 10.62 -3.51 -11.21
N GLY A 325 9.37 -3.68 -11.59
CA GLY A 325 8.73 -4.99 -11.50
C GLY A 325 7.22 -4.94 -11.63
N SER A 326 6.61 -6.04 -11.21
CA SER A 326 5.16 -6.20 -11.21
C SER A 326 4.69 -6.59 -9.81
N PRO A 327 3.54 -6.07 -9.33
CA PRO A 327 2.97 -6.46 -8.03
C PRO A 327 2.82 -7.98 -7.85
N ASP A 328 2.54 -8.69 -8.95
CA ASP A 328 2.35 -10.14 -8.95
C ASP A 328 3.55 -10.92 -9.48
N GLY A 329 4.67 -10.29 -9.80
CA GLY A 329 5.79 -10.92 -10.48
C GLY A 329 7.15 -10.64 -9.84
N ALA A 330 8.18 -10.70 -10.67
CA ALA A 330 9.53 -10.30 -10.28
C ALA A 330 9.58 -8.80 -9.97
N GLN A 331 10.40 -8.44 -8.98
CA GLN A 331 10.69 -7.06 -8.65
C GLN A 331 12.18 -6.90 -8.33
N LEU A 332 12.79 -5.88 -8.90
CA LEU A 332 14.13 -5.43 -8.61
C LEU A 332 14.03 -4.05 -7.94
N ASP A 333 14.60 -3.93 -6.76
CA ASP A 333 14.64 -2.71 -5.95
C ASP A 333 16.12 -2.33 -5.76
N THR A 334 16.50 -1.15 -6.17
CA THR A 334 17.89 -0.69 -6.09
C THR A 334 17.95 0.70 -5.49
N THR A 335 18.67 0.84 -4.38
CA THR A 335 18.96 2.11 -3.75
C THR A 335 20.42 2.51 -4.01
N LEU A 336 20.61 3.70 -4.54
CA LEU A 336 21.90 4.34 -4.75
C LEU A 336 22.09 5.45 -3.72
N ARG A 337 23.24 5.49 -3.10
CA ARG A 337 23.61 6.52 -2.12
C ARG A 337 24.96 7.11 -2.50
N LYS A 338 25.10 8.43 -2.35
CA LYS A 338 26.36 9.13 -2.64
C LYS A 338 26.73 10.01 -1.47
N GLY A 339 27.86 9.71 -0.85
CA GLY A 339 28.44 10.52 0.20
C GLY A 339 28.97 11.87 -0.30
N THR A 340 29.18 12.81 0.61
CA THR A 340 29.73 14.14 0.27
C THR A 340 31.21 14.09 -0.13
N LYS A 341 31.96 13.12 0.39
CA LYS A 341 33.36 12.91 -0.03
C LYS A 341 33.47 12.03 -1.28
N GLY A 342 34.39 12.37 -2.16
CA GLY A 342 34.64 11.64 -3.41
C GLY A 342 34.95 10.16 -3.17
N GLY A 343 34.38 9.28 -4.01
CA GLY A 343 34.58 7.83 -3.92
C GLY A 343 33.77 7.12 -2.83
N LYS A 344 33.05 7.85 -1.96
CA LYS A 344 32.16 7.26 -0.95
C LYS A 344 30.74 7.15 -1.48
N GLY A 345 30.04 6.10 -1.06
CA GLY A 345 28.64 5.83 -1.45
C GLY A 345 28.38 4.35 -1.43
N SER A 346 27.18 3.95 -1.85
CA SER A 346 26.76 2.55 -1.88
C SER A 346 25.72 2.27 -2.93
N ILE A 347 25.63 1.01 -3.28
CA ILE A 347 24.51 0.38 -4.00
C ILE A 347 23.97 -0.74 -3.14
N ASP A 348 22.66 -0.73 -2.92
CA ASP A 348 21.89 -1.82 -2.30
C ASP A 348 20.84 -2.28 -3.31
N THR A 349 20.90 -3.55 -3.69
CA THR A 349 20.00 -4.11 -4.69
C THR A 349 19.34 -5.36 -4.13
N GLN A 350 18.02 -5.43 -4.27
CA GLN A 350 17.18 -6.53 -3.81
C GLN A 350 16.34 -7.05 -4.97
N PHE A 351 16.30 -8.35 -5.14
CA PHE A 351 15.42 -9.02 -6.09
C PHE A 351 14.46 -9.91 -5.36
N THR A 352 13.16 -9.84 -5.72
CA THR A 352 12.13 -10.68 -5.14
C THR A 352 11.28 -11.36 -6.20
N TYR A 353 10.86 -12.61 -5.89
CA TYR A 353 9.94 -13.36 -6.73
C TYR A 353 8.91 -14.12 -5.88
N PRO A 354 7.59 -14.07 -6.20
CA PRO A 354 6.56 -14.71 -5.38
C PRO A 354 6.74 -16.22 -5.27
N LEU A 355 6.79 -16.75 -4.04
CA LEU A 355 6.83 -18.20 -3.78
C LEU A 355 5.58 -18.92 -4.28
N ALA A 356 4.43 -18.24 -4.25
CA ALA A 356 3.19 -18.76 -4.81
C ALA A 356 3.31 -19.16 -6.31
N LYS A 357 4.16 -18.47 -7.06
CA LYS A 357 4.43 -18.78 -8.48
C LYS A 357 5.57 -19.77 -8.68
N LEU A 358 6.49 -19.82 -7.72
CA LEU A 358 7.67 -20.70 -7.81
C LEU A 358 7.35 -22.13 -7.37
N ILE A 359 6.54 -22.28 -6.31
CA ILE A 359 6.22 -23.57 -5.71
C ILE A 359 4.75 -23.93 -5.96
N ASN A 360 3.83 -23.25 -5.28
CA ASN A 360 2.38 -23.34 -5.49
C ASN A 360 1.65 -22.21 -4.75
N SER A 361 0.36 -22.00 -5.08
CA SER A 361 -0.45 -20.88 -4.58
C SER A 361 -0.70 -20.85 -3.05
N ARG A 362 -0.32 -21.90 -2.32
CA ARG A 362 -0.46 -21.95 -0.86
C ARG A 362 0.70 -21.27 -0.12
N TRP A 363 1.81 -21.01 -0.81
CA TRP A 363 2.97 -20.35 -0.22
C TRP A 363 2.82 -18.84 -0.29
N GLY A 364 2.88 -18.16 0.86
CA GLY A 364 2.98 -16.70 0.95
C GLY A 364 4.42 -16.22 0.85
N GLY A 365 4.60 -14.90 0.66
CA GLY A 365 5.90 -14.26 0.63
C GLY A 365 6.70 -14.50 -0.65
N TYR A 366 8.00 -14.21 -0.57
CA TYR A 366 8.88 -14.10 -1.73
C TYR A 366 10.23 -14.77 -1.46
N VAL A 367 10.83 -15.39 -2.47
CA VAL A 367 12.29 -15.57 -2.50
C VAL A 367 12.90 -14.18 -2.57
N TRP A 368 13.95 -13.96 -1.79
CA TRP A 368 14.64 -12.70 -1.70
C TRP A 368 16.15 -12.92 -1.95
N LEU A 369 16.71 -12.12 -2.85
CA LEU A 369 18.13 -12.05 -3.12
C LEU A 369 18.58 -10.61 -2.92
N GLY A 370 19.70 -10.40 -2.26
CA GLY A 370 20.26 -9.06 -2.02
C GLY A 370 21.74 -8.98 -2.35
N PHE A 371 22.16 -7.79 -2.75
CA PHE A 371 23.55 -7.44 -2.94
C PHE A 371 23.79 -6.01 -2.47
N PHE A 372 24.72 -5.86 -1.57
CA PHE A 372 25.18 -4.57 -1.10
C PHE A 372 26.66 -4.37 -1.45
N SER A 373 27.04 -3.17 -1.86
CA SER A 373 28.44 -2.77 -2.03
C SER A 373 28.62 -1.30 -1.74
N GLY A 374 29.59 -0.97 -0.91
CA GLY A 374 29.92 0.41 -0.54
C GLY A 374 30.01 0.65 0.94
N TYR A 375 29.55 1.82 1.37
CA TYR A 375 29.60 2.34 2.72
C TYR A 375 28.20 2.48 3.32
N GLY A 376 28.08 2.38 4.66
CA GLY A 376 26.85 2.69 5.38
C GLY A 376 25.77 1.63 5.23
N GLU A 377 26.14 0.34 5.17
CA GLU A 377 25.18 -0.75 5.25
C GLU A 377 24.46 -0.76 6.60
N ASP A 378 25.21 -0.54 7.66
CA ASP A 378 24.73 -0.36 9.03
C ASP A 378 25.23 0.98 9.58
N ILE A 379 24.73 1.40 10.75
CA ILE A 379 25.11 2.66 11.34
C ILE A 379 26.40 2.55 12.15
N LEU A 380 26.74 1.37 12.68
CA LEU A 380 27.95 1.17 13.48
C LEU A 380 29.21 1.30 12.62
N ASP A 381 29.24 0.56 11.51
CA ASP A 381 30.37 0.48 10.60
C ASP A 381 30.15 1.32 9.31
N TYR A 382 29.42 2.44 9.42
CA TYR A 382 29.03 3.28 8.27
C TYR A 382 30.24 3.75 7.42
N ASN A 383 31.42 3.81 8.00
CA ASN A 383 32.66 4.27 7.37
C ASN A 383 33.53 3.14 6.81
N GLN A 384 33.08 1.88 6.91
CA GLN A 384 33.76 0.73 6.34
C GLN A 384 33.15 0.37 4.99
N HIS A 385 34.02 0.16 3.98
CA HIS A 385 33.60 -0.37 2.69
C HIS A 385 33.47 -1.88 2.78
N ARG A 386 32.32 -2.40 2.38
CA ARG A 386 32.14 -3.84 2.25
C ARG A 386 31.27 -4.19 1.04
N TRP A 387 31.32 -5.45 0.62
CA TRP A 387 30.31 -6.01 -0.22
C TRP A 387 29.78 -7.32 0.39
N ILE A 388 28.50 -7.58 0.19
CA ILE A 388 27.86 -8.79 0.69
C ILE A 388 26.70 -9.18 -0.23
N ALA A 389 26.63 -10.49 -0.55
CA ALA A 389 25.50 -11.08 -1.25
C ALA A 389 24.66 -11.89 -0.27
N ARG A 390 23.34 -11.84 -0.38
CA ARG A 390 22.43 -12.53 0.54
C ARG A 390 21.33 -13.27 -0.21
N ILE A 391 20.86 -14.36 0.40
CA ILE A 391 19.67 -15.08 -0.02
C ILE A 391 18.74 -15.28 1.16
N GLY A 392 17.46 -15.19 0.94
CA GLY A 392 16.50 -15.31 2.01
C GLY A 392 15.04 -15.34 1.60
N TYR A 393 14.21 -14.99 2.54
CA TYR A 393 12.77 -14.96 2.43
C TYR A 393 12.24 -13.58 2.84
N SER A 394 11.31 -13.04 2.06
CA SER A 394 10.64 -11.78 2.36
C SER A 394 9.14 -12.01 2.55
N ILE A 395 8.59 -11.35 3.56
CA ILE A 395 7.15 -11.34 3.85
C ILE A 395 6.46 -10.25 3.04
N THR A 396 7.11 -9.09 2.93
CA THR A 396 6.62 -7.91 2.19
C THR A 396 7.74 -7.36 1.30
N ARG A 397 7.38 -6.54 0.33
CA ARG A 397 8.33 -5.90 -0.58
C ARG A 397 7.85 -4.50 -1.00
#